data_ee91671b3c6fd0d5dd4aafe45bba2384
#
_entry.id   ee91671b3c6fd0d5dd4aafe45bba2384
#
_cell.length_a   1.000
_cell.length_b   1.000
_cell.length_c   1.000
_cell.angle_alpha   90.00
_cell.angle_beta   90.00
_cell.angle_gamma   90.00
#
_symmetry.space_group_name_H-M   'P 1'
#
loop_
_entity.id
_entity.type
_entity.pdbx_description
1 polymer ?
#
loop_
_entity_poly.entity_id
_entity_poly.type
_entity_poly.pdbx_seq_one_letter_code
_entity_poly.pdbx_strand_id
1 'polypeptide(L)'
;MSQLLFIIVVVLFVSLSIFLAWYNSPKQKGKRGEAYIHNVLMQLSDEYTIIDDVILLTEHGTTQIDHVVVSKYGIIAIETKNYRGEIYGDDNRKEWTQMIITNVNYRRKWWKTYTYVTKNHWFRI
;
A
#
# COMPACT_ATOMS: atom_id res chain seq x y z
N MET A 1 1.52 -35.80 -30.68
CA MET A 1 0.83 -34.50 -30.70
C MET A 1 0.16 -34.19 -29.35
N SER A 2 -0.52 -35.15 -28.73
CA SER A 2 -1.20 -34.94 -27.42
C SER A 2 -0.29 -34.62 -26.23
N GLN A 3 0.88 -35.27 -26.11
CA GLN A 3 1.83 -35.00 -25.00
C GLN A 3 2.45 -33.60 -25.07
N LEU A 4 2.81 -33.13 -26.26
CA LEU A 4 3.34 -31.76 -26.44
C LEU A 4 2.29 -30.71 -26.06
N LEU A 5 1.05 -30.89 -26.48
CA LEU A 5 -0.05 -30.00 -26.11
C LEU A 5 -0.28 -29.97 -24.59
N PHE A 6 -0.23 -31.11 -23.94
CA PHE A 6 -0.35 -31.21 -22.48
C PHE A 6 0.77 -30.44 -21.78
N ILE A 7 2.02 -30.61 -22.21
CA ILE A 7 3.16 -29.89 -21.63
C ILE A 7 2.99 -28.37 -21.80
N ILE A 8 2.58 -27.90 -22.98
CA ILE A 8 2.32 -26.48 -23.23
C ILE A 8 1.25 -25.94 -22.29
N VAL A 9 0.14 -26.64 -22.11
CA VAL A 9 -0.95 -26.22 -21.22
C VAL A 9 -0.46 -26.13 -19.77
N VAL A 10 0.31 -27.11 -19.30
CA VAL A 10 0.87 -27.11 -17.93
C VAL A 10 1.81 -25.93 -17.74
N VAL A 11 2.71 -25.65 -18.71
CA VAL A 11 3.64 -24.52 -18.63
C VAL A 11 2.88 -23.19 -18.59
N LEU A 12 1.85 -23.01 -19.41
CA LEU A 12 1.00 -21.82 -19.40
C LEU A 12 0.26 -21.65 -18.07
N PHE A 13 -0.27 -22.73 -17.52
CA PHE A 13 -0.97 -22.69 -16.24
C PHE A 13 -0.03 -22.29 -15.08
N VAL A 14 1.16 -22.90 -15.03
CA VAL A 14 2.18 -22.59 -14.01
C VAL A 14 2.66 -21.14 -14.15
N SER A 15 2.96 -20.68 -15.36
CA SER A 15 3.40 -19.29 -15.60
C SER A 15 2.32 -18.27 -15.21
N LEU A 16 1.05 -18.54 -15.53
CA LEU A 16 -0.08 -17.72 -15.13
C LEU A 16 -0.23 -17.68 -13.60
N SER A 17 -0.08 -18.83 -12.94
CA SER A 17 -0.17 -18.92 -11.48
C SER A 17 0.93 -18.09 -10.79
N ILE A 18 2.16 -18.18 -11.27
CA ILE A 18 3.30 -17.39 -10.77
C ILE A 18 3.04 -15.89 -11.01
N PHE A 19 2.58 -15.53 -12.20
CA PHE A 19 2.24 -14.13 -12.53
C PHE A 19 1.16 -13.58 -11.61
N LEU A 20 0.08 -14.33 -11.37
CA LEU A 20 -1.01 -13.91 -10.47
C LEU A 20 -0.53 -13.78 -9.02
N ALA A 21 0.32 -14.68 -8.55
CA ALA A 21 0.91 -14.60 -7.21
C ALA A 21 1.78 -13.34 -7.05
N TRP A 22 2.65 -13.07 -8.03
CA TRP A 22 3.46 -11.86 -8.06
C TRP A 22 2.61 -10.59 -8.13
N TYR A 23 1.62 -10.53 -9.02
CA TYR A 23 0.72 -9.40 -9.21
C TYR A 23 -0.08 -9.07 -7.93
N ASN A 24 -0.51 -10.09 -7.17
CA ASN A 24 -1.24 -9.93 -5.92
C ASN A 24 -0.34 -9.79 -4.68
N SER A 25 0.98 -9.76 -4.84
CA SER A 25 1.89 -9.62 -3.71
C SER A 25 1.68 -8.29 -2.96
N PRO A 26 1.92 -8.25 -1.62
CA PRO A 26 1.80 -7.03 -0.83
C PRO A 26 2.62 -5.86 -1.39
N LYS A 27 3.82 -6.16 -1.89
CA LYS A 27 4.72 -5.16 -2.50
C LYS A 27 4.09 -4.50 -3.74
N GLN A 28 3.47 -5.29 -4.62
CA GLN A 28 2.81 -4.75 -5.82
C GLN A 28 1.54 -3.97 -5.48
N LYS A 29 0.84 -4.37 -4.41
CA LYS A 29 -0.32 -3.60 -3.91
C LYS A 29 0.12 -2.25 -3.35
N GLY A 30 1.22 -2.19 -2.60
CA GLY A 30 1.81 -0.94 -2.12
C GLY A 30 2.12 -0.01 -3.29
N LYS A 31 2.95 -0.46 -4.23
CA LYS A 31 3.33 0.33 -5.41
C LYS A 31 2.15 0.85 -6.24
N ARG A 32 1.07 0.07 -6.35
CA ARG A 32 -0.16 0.55 -7.03
C ARG A 32 -0.86 1.65 -6.25
N GLY A 33 -0.83 1.58 -4.92
CA GLY A 33 -1.35 2.65 -4.06
C GLY A 33 -0.56 3.93 -4.24
N GLU A 34 0.77 3.86 -4.17
CA GLU A 34 1.68 4.98 -4.40
C GLU A 34 1.46 5.61 -5.79
N ALA A 35 1.43 4.79 -6.86
CA ALA A 35 1.17 5.27 -8.22
C ALA A 35 -0.21 5.93 -8.37
N TYR A 36 -1.23 5.44 -7.69
CA TYR A 36 -2.54 6.07 -7.68
C TYR A 36 -2.50 7.46 -7.02
N ILE A 37 -1.86 7.57 -5.85
CA ILE A 37 -1.72 8.86 -5.15
C ILE A 37 -0.88 9.83 -5.98
N HIS A 38 0.24 9.39 -6.57
CA HIS A 38 1.03 10.19 -7.49
C HIS A 38 0.16 10.82 -8.59
N ASN A 39 -0.66 10.00 -9.29
CA ASN A 39 -1.55 10.48 -10.35
C ASN A 39 -2.60 11.49 -9.85
N VAL A 40 -3.06 11.36 -8.61
CA VAL A 40 -3.96 12.33 -7.99
C VAL A 40 -3.23 13.64 -7.72
N LEU A 41 -2.01 13.57 -7.15
CA LEU A 41 -1.19 14.74 -6.84
C LEU A 41 -0.78 15.51 -8.10
N MET A 42 -0.51 14.81 -9.20
CA MET A 42 -0.19 15.44 -10.50
C MET A 42 -1.33 16.26 -11.12
N GLN A 43 -2.55 16.19 -10.55
CA GLN A 43 -3.67 17.04 -10.95
C GLN A 43 -3.68 18.40 -10.23
N LEU A 44 -2.78 18.61 -9.26
CA LEU A 44 -2.62 19.90 -8.62
C LEU A 44 -2.08 20.93 -9.62
N SER A 45 -2.31 22.21 -9.33
CA SER A 45 -1.80 23.29 -10.18
C SER A 45 -0.27 23.40 -10.10
N ASP A 46 0.33 24.12 -11.05
CA ASP A 46 1.79 24.36 -11.13
C ASP A 46 2.38 25.07 -9.89
N GLU A 47 1.54 25.55 -8.99
CA GLU A 47 1.98 26.10 -7.70
C GLU A 47 2.49 25.03 -6.72
N TYR A 48 2.27 23.73 -7.03
CA TYR A 48 2.67 22.60 -6.21
C TYR A 48 3.74 21.79 -6.92
N THR A 49 4.84 21.54 -6.24
CA THR A 49 5.89 20.65 -6.71
C THR A 49 5.78 19.33 -5.98
N ILE A 50 5.65 18.21 -6.73
CA ILE A 50 5.56 16.87 -6.19
C ILE A 50 6.93 16.20 -6.33
N ILE A 51 7.43 15.62 -5.24
CA ILE A 51 8.69 14.88 -5.18
C ILE A 51 8.37 13.51 -4.60
N ASP A 52 8.68 12.45 -5.34
CA ASP A 52 8.43 11.08 -4.92
C ASP A 52 9.69 10.42 -4.36
N ASP A 53 9.51 9.37 -3.55
CA ASP A 53 10.59 8.52 -3.03
C ASP A 53 11.70 9.29 -2.31
N VAL A 54 11.32 10.26 -1.48
CA VAL A 54 12.29 11.09 -0.75
C VAL A 54 12.93 10.30 0.38
N ILE A 55 14.26 10.18 0.35
CA ILE A 55 15.04 9.54 1.41
C ILE A 55 15.63 10.61 2.31
N LEU A 56 15.27 10.57 3.59
CA LEU A 56 15.81 11.46 4.62
C LEU A 56 16.81 10.72 5.50
N LEU A 57 17.93 11.39 5.79
CA LEU A 57 18.87 10.96 6.81
C LEU A 57 18.36 11.35 8.19
N THR A 58 18.39 10.41 9.12
CA THR A 58 18.01 10.61 10.53
C THR A 58 19.15 10.16 11.43
N GLU A 59 19.10 10.51 12.71
CA GLU A 59 20.11 10.06 13.70
C GLU A 59 20.19 8.52 13.81
N HIS A 60 19.14 7.80 13.44
CA HIS A 60 19.04 6.36 13.54
C HIS A 60 19.09 5.62 12.21
N GLY A 61 19.47 6.32 11.12
CA GLY A 61 19.56 5.74 9.78
C GLY A 61 18.81 6.56 8.73
N THR A 62 18.15 5.89 7.79
CA THR A 62 17.37 6.54 6.73
C THR A 62 15.88 6.23 6.90
N THR A 63 15.03 7.19 6.55
CA THR A 63 13.59 6.99 6.36
C THR A 63 13.20 7.41 4.96
N GLN A 64 12.23 6.70 4.37
CA GLN A 64 11.66 7.02 3.07
C GLN A 64 10.28 7.65 3.27
N ILE A 65 9.99 8.67 2.48
CA ILE A 65 8.68 9.31 2.38
C ILE A 65 8.18 9.08 0.96
N ASP A 66 6.98 8.54 0.80
CA ASP A 66 6.45 8.17 -0.51
C ASP A 66 6.27 9.39 -1.42
N HIS A 67 5.67 10.48 -0.90
CA HIS A 67 5.50 11.72 -1.64
C HIS A 67 5.70 12.94 -0.75
N VAL A 68 6.33 13.97 -1.28
CA VAL A 68 6.45 15.29 -0.66
C VAL A 68 5.86 16.33 -1.60
N VAL A 69 4.91 17.11 -1.12
CA VAL A 69 4.31 18.22 -1.85
C VAL A 69 4.85 19.53 -1.30
N VAL A 70 5.49 20.30 -2.15
CA VAL A 70 6.06 21.61 -1.80
C VAL A 70 5.24 22.71 -2.46
N SER A 71 4.89 23.74 -1.70
CA SER A 71 4.17 24.91 -2.19
C SER A 71 4.55 26.16 -1.43
N LYS A 72 4.07 27.33 -1.87
CA LYS A 72 4.20 28.59 -1.11
C LYS A 72 3.52 28.58 0.27
N TYR A 73 2.62 27.61 0.49
CA TYR A 73 1.88 27.46 1.77
C TYR A 73 2.58 26.53 2.75
N GLY A 74 3.57 25.76 2.30
CA GLY A 74 4.34 24.85 3.13
C GLY A 74 4.70 23.54 2.42
N ILE A 75 5.20 22.61 3.22
CA ILE A 75 5.63 21.28 2.80
C ILE A 75 4.73 20.24 3.46
N ILE A 76 4.19 19.32 2.66
CA ILE A 76 3.34 18.22 3.12
C ILE A 76 4.03 16.91 2.79
N ALA A 77 4.30 16.08 3.79
CA ALA A 77 4.77 14.71 3.62
C ALA A 77 3.58 13.75 3.61
N ILE A 78 3.53 12.88 2.61
CA ILE A 78 2.44 11.92 2.41
C ILE A 78 3.03 10.51 2.41
N GLU A 79 2.53 9.67 3.32
CA GLU A 79 2.83 8.25 3.41
C GLU A 79 1.61 7.46 2.91
N THR A 80 1.77 6.64 1.89
CA THR A 80 0.68 5.91 1.25
C THR A 80 0.51 4.52 1.85
N LYS A 81 -0.71 4.17 2.24
CA LYS A 81 -1.05 2.82 2.72
C LYS A 81 -2.23 2.27 1.94
N ASN A 82 -1.99 1.18 1.20
CA ASN A 82 -3.02 0.49 0.41
C ASN A 82 -3.50 -0.78 1.14
N TYR A 83 -4.23 -0.58 2.24
CA TYR A 83 -4.78 -1.65 3.05
C TYR A 83 -6.13 -2.14 2.53
N ARG A 84 -6.46 -3.42 2.82
CA ARG A 84 -7.81 -3.97 2.60
C ARG A 84 -8.67 -3.72 3.83
N GLY A 85 -9.99 -3.53 3.62
CA GLY A 85 -10.94 -3.35 4.72
C GLY A 85 -11.02 -1.92 5.20
N GLU A 86 -11.47 -1.76 6.43
CA GLU A 86 -11.72 -0.47 7.05
C GLU A 86 -10.64 -0.15 8.08
N ILE A 87 -10.25 1.12 8.16
CA ILE A 87 -9.26 1.61 9.10
C ILE A 87 -9.95 2.57 10.07
N TYR A 88 -9.80 2.30 11.35
CA TYR A 88 -10.33 3.10 12.44
C TYR A 88 -9.18 3.68 13.26
N GLY A 89 -9.17 4.98 13.41
CA GLY A 89 -8.17 5.69 14.21
C GLY A 89 -8.49 7.17 14.28
N ASP A 90 -7.81 7.88 15.15
CA ASP A 90 -7.82 9.32 15.25
C ASP A 90 -6.38 9.84 15.48
N ASP A 91 -6.18 11.13 15.35
CA ASP A 91 -4.89 11.80 15.48
C ASP A 91 -4.31 11.80 16.91
N ASN A 92 -5.11 11.48 17.92
CA ASN A 92 -4.67 11.34 19.31
C ASN A 92 -4.18 9.93 19.64
N ARG A 93 -4.42 8.95 18.76
CA ARG A 93 -4.03 7.56 18.98
C ARG A 93 -2.71 7.23 18.28
N LYS A 94 -1.83 6.53 19.00
CA LYS A 94 -0.60 6.00 18.44
C LYS A 94 -0.82 4.79 17.52
N GLU A 95 -1.98 4.17 17.62
CA GLU A 95 -2.32 2.92 16.94
C GLU A 95 -3.66 3.03 16.25
N TRP A 96 -3.73 2.53 15.02
CA TRP A 96 -4.96 2.44 14.26
C TRP A 96 -5.36 0.99 14.09
N THR A 97 -6.67 0.73 14.08
CA THR A 97 -7.22 -0.62 13.95
C THR A 97 -7.66 -0.86 12.50
N GLN A 98 -7.13 -1.91 11.90
CA GLN A 98 -7.59 -2.39 10.60
C GLN A 98 -8.62 -3.51 10.80
N MET A 99 -9.83 -3.34 10.25
CA MET A 99 -10.87 -4.36 10.23
C MET A 99 -10.93 -5.02 8.85
N ILE A 100 -10.66 -6.32 8.80
CA ILE A 100 -10.78 -7.13 7.59
C ILE A 100 -11.92 -8.14 7.78
N ILE A 101 -12.96 -8.04 6.95
CA ILE A 101 -14.04 -9.02 6.91
C ILE A 101 -13.63 -10.12 5.94
N THR A 102 -13.21 -11.27 6.46
CA THR A 102 -12.94 -12.47 5.67
C THR A 102 -14.10 -13.44 5.78
N ASN A 103 -14.78 -13.71 4.67
CA ASN A 103 -15.84 -14.69 4.45
C ASN A 103 -16.65 -15.09 5.70
N VAL A 104 -17.83 -14.50 5.82
CA VAL A 104 -18.83 -14.91 6.81
C VAL A 104 -19.48 -16.19 6.29
N ASN A 105 -19.01 -17.36 6.72
CA ASN A 105 -19.84 -18.55 6.67
C ASN A 105 -21.02 -18.34 7.62
N TYR A 106 -22.24 -18.25 7.08
CA TYR A 106 -23.48 -17.88 7.77
C TYR A 106 -23.86 -18.76 8.99
N ARG A 107 -23.10 -19.83 9.24
CA ARG A 107 -23.36 -20.78 10.34
C ARG A 107 -22.50 -20.60 11.60
N ARG A 108 -21.40 -19.82 11.57
CA ARG A 108 -20.62 -19.50 12.79
C ARG A 108 -19.99 -18.12 12.63
N LYS A 109 -20.46 -17.17 13.43
CA LYS A 109 -19.83 -15.84 13.55
C LYS A 109 -18.47 -15.98 14.22
N TRP A 110 -17.39 -16.01 13.46
CA TRP A 110 -16.04 -15.82 13.96
C TRP A 110 -15.52 -14.48 13.40
N TRP A 111 -15.49 -13.50 14.25
CA TRP A 111 -14.84 -12.22 13.97
C TRP A 111 -13.34 -12.40 14.29
N LYS A 112 -12.46 -12.36 13.30
CA LYS A 112 -11.03 -12.19 13.54
C LYS A 112 -10.71 -10.72 13.31
N THR A 113 -10.56 -9.98 14.40
CA THR A 113 -9.99 -8.63 14.40
C THR A 113 -8.47 -8.79 14.37
N TYR A 114 -7.83 -8.32 13.31
CA TYR A 114 -6.38 -8.21 13.27
C TYR A 114 -6.03 -6.76 13.56
N THR A 115 -5.48 -6.51 14.74
CA THR A 115 -4.91 -5.22 15.11
C THR A 115 -3.49 -5.18 14.56
N TYR A 116 -3.24 -4.37 13.55
CA TYR A 116 -1.90 -4.04 13.11
C TYR A 116 -1.50 -2.71 13.71
N VAL A 117 -0.47 -2.75 14.56
CA VAL A 117 0.16 -1.56 15.12
C VAL A 117 0.99 -0.92 14.01
N THR A 118 0.51 0.14 13.41
CA THR A 118 1.35 1.03 12.61
C THR A 118 1.88 2.09 13.55
N LYS A 119 3.18 2.07 13.83
CA LYS A 119 3.84 3.19 14.51
C LYS A 119 3.86 4.37 13.53
N ASN A 120 2.91 5.27 13.67
CA ASN A 120 2.95 6.54 12.98
C ASN A 120 4.02 7.41 13.65
N HIS A 121 5.19 7.53 13.03
CA HIS A 121 6.12 8.59 13.37
C HIS A 121 5.63 9.88 12.70
N TRP A 122 4.81 10.65 13.43
CA TRP A 122 4.57 12.03 13.07
C TRP A 122 5.80 12.83 13.48
N PHE A 123 6.54 13.32 12.51
CA PHE A 123 7.52 14.36 12.78
C PHE A 123 6.74 15.66 13.05
N ARG A 124 6.70 16.09 14.30
CA ARG A 124 6.44 17.48 14.61
C ARG A 124 7.74 18.23 14.33
N ILE A 125 7.70 19.10 13.32
CA ILE A 125 8.70 20.13 13.09
C ILE A 125 8.45 21.25 14.11
#